data_a6b97d97db7141aa9b182fa133413ef4
#
_entry.id   a6b97d97db7141aa9b182fa133413ef4
#
_cell.length_a   1.000
_cell.length_b   1.000
_cell.length_c   1.000
_cell.angle_alpha   90.00
_cell.angle_beta   90.00
_cell.angle_gamma   90.00
#
_symmetry.space_group_name_H-M   'P 1'
#
loop_
_entity.id
_entity.type
_entity.pdbx_description
1 polymer ?
#
loop_
_entity_poly.entity_id
_entity_poly.type
_entity_poly.pdbx_seq_one_letter_code
_entity_poly.pdbx_strand_id
1 'polypeptide(L)'
;MRVSAQKPQPRLMDVGDRGTRVRQLEKTLKAEGLLKGPADGLFDARTEKAVVAWKKANGWVNHKPVVGQRLAAELGLRGTFTKGEPEGTATPKTLRGATYNARIGRDPEVVAKTVAHIAKSRKLDFIQLQEISGYHKALEKIPGYKLITFPGSKDRGETGVLVRDELATGNERSIEAATGWTNVRGGVAQPRAATSVRVAGWLQVGSVHAPPGIDWKNGRPVGGEARIKSYQSLTQRLAAHANRLRERNPDVAVLFGGDWNEGASTGGPGSPSWLASKAGLKKFPTGGIDWQMGRGLKLDKLRRGPKFGSDHPLVTFTVTRR
;
A
#
# COMPACT_ATOMS: atom_id res chain seq x y z
N MET A 1 -34.14 6.87 18.46
CA MET A 1 -33.26 7.49 17.46
C MET A 1 -33.06 6.51 16.31
N ARG A 2 -33.57 6.83 15.10
CA ARG A 2 -33.32 5.99 13.91
C ARG A 2 -31.92 6.33 13.40
N VAL A 3 -31.01 5.33 13.45
CA VAL A 3 -29.71 5.42 12.79
C VAL A 3 -29.98 5.48 11.30
N SER A 4 -29.73 6.62 10.67
CA SER A 4 -29.81 6.80 9.22
C SER A 4 -28.80 5.87 8.55
N ALA A 5 -29.28 4.89 7.80
CA ALA A 5 -28.43 4.03 7.00
C ALA A 5 -27.64 4.90 6.00
N GLN A 6 -26.34 5.02 6.17
CA GLN A 6 -25.48 5.70 5.21
C GLN A 6 -25.66 5.06 3.83
N LYS A 7 -26.09 5.88 2.84
CA LYS A 7 -26.18 5.43 1.46
C LYS A 7 -24.82 4.84 1.03
N PRO A 8 -24.82 3.66 0.41
CA PRO A 8 -23.58 3.05 -0.05
C PRO A 8 -22.84 4.02 -0.97
N GLN A 9 -21.56 4.27 -0.66
CA GLN A 9 -20.70 5.12 -1.47
C GLN A 9 -20.62 4.55 -2.91
N PRO A 10 -20.73 5.40 -3.91
CA PRO A 10 -20.76 4.96 -5.29
C PRO A 10 -19.50 4.19 -5.67
N ARG A 11 -19.69 3.02 -6.22
CA ARG A 11 -18.61 2.14 -6.64
C ARG A 11 -17.88 2.75 -7.84
N LEU A 12 -16.55 2.87 -7.75
CA LEU A 12 -15.70 3.29 -8.89
C LEU A 12 -15.40 2.08 -9.77
N MET A 13 -15.41 2.26 -11.10
CA MET A 13 -14.87 1.27 -12.04
C MET A 13 -13.36 1.48 -12.19
N ASP A 14 -12.60 0.41 -12.11
CA ASP A 14 -11.14 0.37 -12.27
C ASP A 14 -10.70 -0.96 -12.90
N VAL A 15 -9.39 -1.14 -13.04
CA VAL A 15 -8.81 -2.34 -13.67
C VAL A 15 -9.35 -3.63 -13.06
N GLY A 16 -9.70 -4.56 -13.94
CA GLY A 16 -10.27 -5.86 -13.62
C GLY A 16 -11.79 -5.88 -13.58
N ASP A 17 -12.46 -4.72 -13.56
CA ASP A 17 -13.92 -4.69 -13.58
C ASP A 17 -14.48 -5.17 -14.91
N ARG A 18 -15.61 -5.88 -14.85
CA ARG A 18 -16.28 -6.44 -16.03
C ARG A 18 -17.76 -6.12 -16.04
N GLY A 19 -18.33 -6.07 -17.23
CA GLY A 19 -19.77 -6.00 -17.40
C GLY A 19 -20.24 -5.03 -18.49
N THR A 20 -21.57 -4.88 -18.57
CA THR A 20 -22.21 -4.05 -19.61
C THR A 20 -21.83 -2.58 -19.51
N ARG A 21 -21.63 -2.06 -18.29
CA ARG A 21 -21.19 -0.68 -18.06
C ARG A 21 -19.74 -0.45 -18.51
N VAL A 22 -18.85 -1.42 -18.31
CA VAL A 22 -17.47 -1.35 -18.82
C VAL A 22 -17.47 -1.38 -20.34
N ARG A 23 -18.22 -2.30 -20.93
CA ARG A 23 -18.36 -2.38 -22.41
C ARG A 23 -18.94 -1.09 -23.00
N GLN A 24 -19.86 -0.44 -22.33
CA GLN A 24 -20.39 0.85 -22.77
C GLN A 24 -19.33 1.95 -22.70
N LEU A 25 -18.54 2.02 -21.62
CA LEU A 25 -17.41 2.92 -21.49
C LEU A 25 -16.42 2.72 -22.66
N GLU A 26 -16.03 1.48 -22.92
CA GLU A 26 -15.10 1.14 -24.00
C GLU A 26 -15.64 1.55 -25.39
N LYS A 27 -16.93 1.33 -25.64
CA LYS A 27 -17.58 1.78 -26.89
C LYS A 27 -17.51 3.30 -27.03
N THR A 28 -17.78 4.04 -25.96
CA THR A 28 -17.69 5.51 -25.95
C THR A 28 -16.25 5.98 -26.21
N LEU A 29 -15.27 5.44 -25.48
CA LEU A 29 -13.85 5.78 -25.66
C LEU A 29 -13.33 5.40 -27.07
N LYS A 30 -13.86 4.32 -27.66
CA LYS A 30 -13.53 3.91 -29.02
C LYS A 30 -14.14 4.85 -30.06
N ALA A 31 -15.38 5.26 -29.87
CA ALA A 31 -16.04 6.24 -30.75
C ALA A 31 -15.30 7.59 -30.76
N GLU A 32 -14.68 7.96 -29.65
CA GLU A 32 -13.83 9.15 -29.54
C GLU A 32 -12.38 8.93 -30.00
N GLY A 33 -12.05 7.75 -30.54
CA GLY A 33 -10.70 7.42 -31.04
C GLY A 33 -9.64 7.17 -29.96
N LEU A 34 -10.03 7.16 -28.69
CA LEU A 34 -9.12 7.04 -27.54
C LEU A 34 -8.79 5.59 -27.16
N LEU A 35 -9.66 4.64 -27.51
CA LEU A 35 -9.46 3.22 -27.25
C LEU A 35 -9.22 2.45 -28.57
N LYS A 36 -8.08 1.79 -28.66
CA LYS A 36 -7.78 0.84 -29.76
C LYS A 36 -8.09 -0.59 -29.30
N GLY A 37 -8.71 -1.39 -30.20
CA GLY A 37 -9.05 -2.79 -29.92
C GLY A 37 -10.55 -3.02 -29.64
N PRO A 38 -10.93 -4.22 -29.17
CA PRO A 38 -12.30 -4.59 -28.92
C PRO A 38 -12.87 -3.89 -27.68
N ALA A 39 -14.18 -3.66 -27.67
CA ALA A 39 -14.96 -3.31 -26.49
C ALA A 39 -15.50 -4.60 -25.88
N ASP A 40 -14.68 -5.30 -25.12
CA ASP A 40 -14.97 -6.64 -24.62
C ASP A 40 -15.67 -6.65 -23.24
N GLY A 41 -15.78 -5.48 -22.63
CA GLY A 41 -16.40 -5.30 -21.32
C GLY A 41 -15.47 -5.62 -20.16
N LEU A 42 -14.15 -5.62 -20.40
CA LEU A 42 -13.11 -5.73 -19.40
C LEU A 42 -12.37 -4.40 -19.25
N PHE A 43 -12.36 -3.84 -18.07
CA PHE A 43 -11.57 -2.65 -17.76
C PHE A 43 -10.09 -3.06 -17.59
N ASP A 44 -9.34 -3.06 -18.67
CA ASP A 44 -7.92 -3.43 -18.72
C ASP A 44 -7.01 -2.20 -18.79
N ALA A 45 -5.70 -2.42 -18.92
CA ALA A 45 -4.71 -1.34 -19.04
C ALA A 45 -4.92 -0.43 -20.27
N ARG A 46 -5.55 -0.93 -21.35
CA ARG A 46 -5.90 -0.11 -22.53
C ARG A 46 -7.03 0.84 -22.17
N THR A 47 -8.05 0.33 -21.47
CA THR A 47 -9.18 1.10 -20.97
C THR A 47 -8.74 2.17 -19.96
N GLU A 48 -7.81 1.85 -19.07
CA GLU A 48 -7.18 2.84 -18.16
C GLU A 48 -6.55 4.00 -18.93
N LYS A 49 -5.68 3.68 -19.90
CA LYS A 49 -5.00 4.70 -20.72
C LYS A 49 -6.00 5.58 -21.45
N ALA A 50 -7.05 4.99 -22.00
CA ALA A 50 -8.10 5.70 -22.70
C ALA A 50 -8.91 6.62 -21.76
N VAL A 51 -9.23 6.18 -20.55
CA VAL A 51 -9.89 7.01 -19.51
C VAL A 51 -9.01 8.21 -19.12
N VAL A 52 -7.71 7.99 -18.93
CA VAL A 52 -6.76 9.08 -18.63
C VAL A 52 -6.69 10.08 -19.80
N ALA A 53 -6.60 9.59 -21.03
CA ALA A 53 -6.58 10.43 -22.23
C ALA A 53 -7.86 11.25 -22.36
N TRP A 54 -9.03 10.62 -22.13
CA TRP A 54 -10.32 11.28 -22.15
C TRP A 54 -10.39 12.41 -21.11
N LYS A 55 -9.99 12.14 -19.88
CA LYS A 55 -9.96 13.14 -18.79
C LYS A 55 -9.08 14.33 -19.13
N LYS A 56 -7.90 14.11 -19.72
CA LYS A 56 -7.00 15.17 -20.16
C LYS A 56 -7.65 16.02 -21.26
N ALA A 57 -8.22 15.39 -22.28
CA ALA A 57 -8.88 16.07 -23.37
C ALA A 57 -10.08 16.93 -22.95
N ASN A 58 -10.78 16.50 -21.87
CA ASN A 58 -11.96 17.18 -21.34
C ASN A 58 -11.68 18.08 -20.10
N GLY A 59 -10.42 18.44 -19.88
CA GLY A 59 -10.06 19.44 -18.84
C GLY A 59 -10.23 18.96 -17.38
N TRP A 60 -10.26 17.66 -17.15
CA TRP A 60 -10.34 17.13 -15.77
C TRP A 60 -9.02 17.31 -15.03
N VAL A 61 -9.07 17.85 -13.81
CA VAL A 61 -7.89 18.03 -12.94
C VAL A 61 -7.39 16.69 -12.41
N ASN A 62 -8.28 15.73 -12.15
CA ASN A 62 -7.94 14.42 -11.63
C ASN A 62 -7.85 13.39 -12.76
N HIS A 63 -6.64 13.03 -13.15
CA HIS A 63 -6.35 12.06 -14.21
C HIS A 63 -6.23 10.60 -13.71
N LYS A 64 -6.65 10.27 -12.50
CA LYS A 64 -6.65 8.87 -12.04
C LYS A 64 -7.43 7.98 -13.01
N PRO A 65 -6.93 6.77 -13.34
CA PRO A 65 -7.52 5.89 -14.34
C PRO A 65 -8.75 5.14 -13.81
N VAL A 66 -9.63 5.83 -13.09
CA VAL A 66 -10.86 5.27 -12.51
C VAL A 66 -12.08 6.04 -12.98
N VAL A 67 -13.21 5.36 -13.12
CA VAL A 67 -14.48 5.95 -13.52
C VAL A 67 -15.41 6.04 -12.30
N GLY A 68 -15.53 7.25 -11.76
CA GLY A 68 -16.46 7.58 -10.68
C GLY A 68 -17.86 7.92 -11.20
N GLN A 69 -18.80 8.20 -10.28
CA GLN A 69 -20.18 8.57 -10.64
C GLN A 69 -20.25 9.77 -11.57
N ARG A 70 -19.48 10.84 -11.30
CA ARG A 70 -19.49 12.04 -12.13
C ARG A 70 -19.07 11.72 -13.56
N LEU A 71 -17.95 11.02 -13.75
CA LEU A 71 -17.48 10.62 -15.06
C LEU A 71 -18.45 9.64 -15.74
N ALA A 72 -19.00 8.70 -14.99
CA ALA A 72 -20.00 7.77 -15.51
C ALA A 72 -21.26 8.48 -15.99
N ALA A 73 -21.73 9.50 -15.26
CA ALA A 73 -22.88 10.32 -15.65
C ALA A 73 -22.57 11.16 -16.91
N GLU A 74 -21.38 11.79 -16.97
CA GLU A 74 -20.93 12.60 -18.10
C GLU A 74 -20.80 11.77 -19.38
N LEU A 75 -20.34 10.53 -19.28
CA LEU A 75 -20.27 9.57 -20.38
C LEU A 75 -21.59 8.82 -20.65
N GLY A 76 -22.67 9.13 -19.94
CA GLY A 76 -23.97 8.48 -20.08
C GLY A 76 -23.98 6.98 -19.79
N LEU A 77 -23.04 6.50 -18.96
CA LEU A 77 -22.86 5.07 -18.69
C LEU A 77 -24.01 4.49 -17.87
N ARG A 78 -24.71 3.50 -18.42
CA ARG A 78 -25.78 2.75 -17.77
C ARG A 78 -25.38 1.29 -17.59
N GLY A 79 -26.19 0.53 -16.83
CA GLY A 79 -25.96 -0.89 -16.62
C GLY A 79 -25.13 -1.19 -15.37
N THR A 80 -24.74 -2.44 -15.25
CA THR A 80 -24.01 -2.99 -14.10
C THR A 80 -22.56 -3.30 -14.47
N PHE A 81 -21.73 -3.37 -13.47
CA PHE A 81 -20.39 -3.98 -13.58
C PHE A 81 -20.12 -4.83 -12.34
N THR A 82 -19.32 -5.85 -12.54
CA THR A 82 -18.82 -6.71 -11.46
C THR A 82 -17.37 -6.34 -11.23
N LYS A 83 -16.97 -6.20 -9.97
CA LYS A 83 -15.58 -6.07 -9.62
C LYS A 83 -14.86 -7.34 -10.06
N GLY A 84 -13.95 -7.18 -11.00
CA GLY A 84 -13.16 -8.28 -11.54
C GLY A 84 -11.70 -8.16 -11.11
N GLU A 85 -10.99 -9.25 -11.25
CA GLU A 85 -9.54 -9.24 -11.23
C GLU A 85 -9.02 -8.98 -12.65
N PRO A 86 -7.88 -8.28 -12.84
CA PRO A 86 -7.30 -8.04 -14.17
C PRO A 86 -7.08 -9.37 -14.92
N GLU A 87 -7.56 -9.46 -16.16
CA GLU A 87 -7.26 -10.61 -17.01
C GLU A 87 -5.84 -10.54 -17.54
N GLY A 88 -5.15 -11.68 -17.56
CA GLY A 88 -3.91 -11.85 -18.30
C GLY A 88 -2.81 -12.61 -17.58
N THR A 89 -2.86 -12.69 -16.26
CA THR A 89 -2.07 -13.65 -15.48
C THR A 89 -2.98 -14.23 -14.43
N ALA A 90 -3.05 -15.56 -14.34
CA ALA A 90 -3.73 -16.20 -13.21
C ALA A 90 -3.21 -15.51 -11.95
N THR A 91 -4.12 -14.82 -11.24
CA THR A 91 -3.74 -14.06 -10.03
C THR A 91 -2.97 -14.99 -9.11
N PRO A 92 -1.69 -14.76 -8.86
CA PRO A 92 -0.90 -15.70 -8.11
C PRO A 92 -1.48 -15.83 -6.70
N LYS A 93 -1.87 -17.04 -6.32
CA LYS A 93 -2.36 -17.33 -4.97
C LYS A 93 -1.27 -17.14 -3.91
N THR A 94 -0.02 -17.14 -4.34
CA THR A 94 1.15 -17.04 -3.47
C THR A 94 2.09 -15.97 -4.00
N LEU A 95 2.53 -15.07 -3.12
CA LEU A 95 3.47 -13.99 -3.40
C LEU A 95 4.69 -14.11 -2.48
N ARG A 96 5.87 -13.78 -3.01
CA ARG A 96 7.12 -13.66 -2.25
C ARG A 96 7.31 -12.20 -1.88
N GLY A 97 7.34 -11.90 -0.60
CA GLY A 97 7.52 -10.55 -0.10
C GLY A 97 8.79 -10.39 0.73
N ALA A 98 9.16 -9.13 0.91
CA ALA A 98 10.19 -8.75 1.87
C ALA A 98 9.85 -7.41 2.53
N THR A 99 10.50 -7.14 3.69
CA THR A 99 10.64 -5.79 4.22
C THR A 99 12.11 -5.45 4.37
N TYR A 100 12.45 -4.21 4.05
CA TYR A 100 13.82 -3.72 4.09
C TYR A 100 13.86 -2.22 4.41
N ASN A 101 14.42 -1.86 5.56
CA ASN A 101 14.78 -0.49 5.87
C ASN A 101 16.07 -0.16 5.12
N ALA A 102 16.02 0.82 4.20
CA ALA A 102 17.14 1.13 3.30
C ALA A 102 18.26 1.94 3.98
N ARG A 103 18.01 2.47 5.16
CA ARG A 103 18.86 3.37 5.94
C ARG A 103 19.14 4.68 5.20
N ILE A 104 18.61 5.77 5.73
CA ILE A 104 18.82 7.12 5.20
C ILE A 104 20.31 7.53 5.23
N GLY A 105 20.73 8.41 4.30
CA GLY A 105 22.10 8.95 4.25
C GLY A 105 23.08 8.12 3.44
N ARG A 106 22.61 7.10 2.70
CA ARG A 106 23.42 6.32 1.75
C ARG A 106 23.35 6.95 0.35
N ASP A 107 24.27 6.55 -0.52
CA ASP A 107 24.20 6.90 -1.93
C ASP A 107 22.96 6.30 -2.60
N PRO A 108 22.13 7.10 -3.31
CA PRO A 108 20.89 6.63 -3.94
C PRO A 108 21.07 5.50 -4.95
N GLU A 109 22.14 5.54 -5.77
CA GLU A 109 22.40 4.51 -6.77
C GLU A 109 22.88 3.21 -6.11
N VAL A 110 23.65 3.29 -5.02
CA VAL A 110 24.05 2.12 -4.22
C VAL A 110 22.81 1.47 -3.59
N VAL A 111 21.89 2.27 -3.04
CA VAL A 111 20.62 1.75 -2.49
C VAL A 111 19.79 1.08 -3.58
N ALA A 112 19.63 1.72 -4.74
CA ALA A 112 18.85 1.16 -5.85
C ALA A 112 19.46 -0.15 -6.37
N LYS A 113 20.79 -0.22 -6.56
CA LYS A 113 21.48 -1.47 -6.92
C LYS A 113 21.29 -2.57 -5.88
N THR A 114 21.34 -2.23 -4.58
CA THR A 114 21.10 -3.16 -3.48
C THR A 114 19.68 -3.71 -3.51
N VAL A 115 18.67 -2.82 -3.62
CA VAL A 115 17.25 -3.23 -3.69
C VAL A 115 16.98 -4.06 -4.93
N ALA A 116 17.53 -3.69 -6.10
CA ALA A 116 17.42 -4.45 -7.33
C ALA A 116 18.04 -5.86 -7.19
N HIS A 117 19.21 -5.98 -6.56
CA HIS A 117 19.84 -7.26 -6.26
C HIS A 117 18.96 -8.13 -5.35
N ILE A 118 18.45 -7.56 -4.26
CA ILE A 118 17.54 -8.24 -3.33
C ILE A 118 16.28 -8.74 -4.09
N ALA A 119 15.65 -7.87 -4.86
CA ALA A 119 14.43 -8.18 -5.60
C ALA A 119 14.62 -9.34 -6.56
N LYS A 120 15.68 -9.28 -7.38
CA LYS A 120 15.98 -10.28 -8.42
C LYS A 120 16.51 -11.59 -7.85
N SER A 121 17.51 -11.55 -6.94
CA SER A 121 18.13 -12.77 -6.38
C SER A 121 17.16 -13.61 -5.55
N ARG A 122 16.19 -12.97 -4.89
CA ARG A 122 15.15 -13.62 -4.09
C ARG A 122 13.86 -13.85 -4.88
N LYS A 123 13.78 -13.40 -6.15
CA LYS A 123 12.58 -13.47 -7.01
C LYS A 123 11.36 -12.92 -6.29
N LEU A 124 11.49 -11.72 -5.72
CA LEU A 124 10.43 -11.11 -4.92
C LEU A 124 9.34 -10.52 -5.82
N ASP A 125 8.12 -10.63 -5.38
CA ASP A 125 6.94 -10.03 -6.00
C ASP A 125 6.72 -8.61 -5.50
N PHE A 126 7.10 -8.33 -4.24
CA PHE A 126 7.07 -6.99 -3.65
C PHE A 126 8.09 -6.83 -2.51
N ILE A 127 8.48 -5.58 -2.25
CA ILE A 127 9.32 -5.20 -1.11
C ILE A 127 8.66 -4.01 -0.39
N GLN A 128 8.42 -4.13 0.90
CA GLN A 128 8.08 -3.03 1.79
C GLN A 128 9.37 -2.29 2.15
N LEU A 129 9.47 -1.02 1.75
CA LEU A 129 10.68 -0.21 1.92
C LEU A 129 10.45 0.89 2.96
N GLN A 130 11.45 1.12 3.82
CA GLN A 130 11.49 2.20 4.80
C GLN A 130 12.77 3.00 4.61
N GLU A 131 12.79 4.24 5.07
CA GLU A 131 13.90 5.20 4.97
C GLU A 131 14.34 5.45 3.52
N ILE A 132 13.38 5.57 2.60
CA ILE A 132 13.65 5.80 1.18
C ILE A 132 13.53 7.26 0.74
N SER A 133 13.35 8.19 1.68
CA SER A 133 13.34 9.63 1.38
C SER A 133 14.64 10.04 0.70
N GLY A 134 14.53 10.62 -0.50
CA GLY A 134 15.68 10.97 -1.35
C GLY A 134 16.14 9.88 -2.31
N TYR A 135 15.63 8.65 -2.23
CA TYR A 135 16.02 7.55 -3.13
C TYR A 135 15.00 7.26 -4.26
N HIS A 136 13.86 7.95 -4.28
CA HIS A 136 12.73 7.67 -5.17
C HIS A 136 13.15 7.56 -6.63
N LYS A 137 13.84 8.59 -7.16
CA LYS A 137 14.28 8.64 -8.57
C LYS A 137 15.20 7.49 -8.97
N ALA A 138 16.03 6.99 -8.06
CA ALA A 138 16.90 5.86 -8.30
C ALA A 138 16.14 4.53 -8.22
N LEU A 139 15.24 4.39 -7.25
CA LEU A 139 14.41 3.20 -7.06
C LEU A 139 13.38 3.02 -8.19
N GLU A 140 12.82 4.10 -8.73
CA GLU A 140 11.90 4.09 -9.89
C GLU A 140 12.53 3.53 -11.18
N LYS A 141 13.88 3.55 -11.27
CA LYS A 141 14.61 3.02 -12.42
C LYS A 141 14.90 1.51 -12.34
N ILE A 142 14.50 0.82 -11.27
CA ILE A 142 14.76 -0.63 -11.12
C ILE A 142 13.96 -1.41 -12.16
N PRO A 143 14.64 -2.08 -13.13
CA PRO A 143 13.95 -2.75 -14.22
C PRO A 143 13.09 -3.93 -13.74
N GLY A 144 11.85 -4.00 -14.24
CA GLY A 144 10.88 -5.06 -13.91
C GLY A 144 10.10 -4.81 -12.61
N TYR A 145 10.24 -3.60 -12.04
CA TYR A 145 9.53 -3.20 -10.83
C TYR A 145 9.06 -1.76 -10.92
N LYS A 146 7.93 -1.48 -10.28
CA LYS A 146 7.41 -0.12 -10.06
C LYS A 146 7.43 0.22 -8.57
N LEU A 147 7.83 1.44 -8.26
CA LEU A 147 7.80 1.99 -6.91
C LEU A 147 6.47 2.70 -6.66
N ILE A 148 5.78 2.34 -5.58
CA ILE A 148 4.62 3.05 -5.06
C ILE A 148 5.06 3.80 -3.81
N THR A 149 5.04 5.12 -3.87
CA THR A 149 5.42 6.03 -2.78
C THR A 149 4.72 7.37 -2.92
N PHE A 150 4.78 8.22 -1.90
CA PHE A 150 4.10 9.52 -1.86
C PHE A 150 5.08 10.64 -1.47
N PRO A 151 6.00 11.07 -2.36
CA PRO A 151 7.01 12.10 -2.04
C PRO A 151 6.42 13.45 -1.62
N GLY A 152 5.18 13.75 -2.03
CA GLY A 152 4.44 14.96 -1.64
C GLY A 152 3.71 14.87 -0.30
N SER A 153 3.78 13.72 0.40
CA SER A 153 3.20 13.54 1.73
C SER A 153 4.05 14.21 2.81
N LYS A 154 3.50 14.34 4.02
CA LYS A 154 4.18 14.98 5.14
C LYS A 154 5.45 14.23 5.59
N ASP A 155 5.51 12.93 5.38
CA ASP A 155 6.69 12.10 5.62
C ASP A 155 7.70 12.09 4.45
N ARG A 156 7.44 12.89 3.40
CA ARG A 156 8.28 13.01 2.20
C ARG A 156 8.52 11.68 1.48
N GLY A 157 7.57 10.77 1.53
CA GLY A 157 7.69 9.45 0.91
C GLY A 157 8.75 8.57 1.58
N GLU A 158 8.89 8.65 2.88
CA GLU A 158 9.86 7.85 3.66
C GLU A 158 9.58 6.35 3.59
N THR A 159 8.34 5.98 3.26
CA THR A 159 7.94 4.58 3.01
C THR A 159 7.52 4.37 1.57
N GLY A 160 7.67 3.14 1.08
CA GLY A 160 7.23 2.73 -0.24
C GLY A 160 7.03 1.24 -0.35
N VAL A 161 6.38 0.83 -1.44
CA VAL A 161 6.29 -0.58 -1.82
C VAL A 161 6.79 -0.71 -3.25
N LEU A 162 7.87 -1.45 -3.42
CA LEU A 162 8.37 -1.85 -4.75
C LEU A 162 7.60 -3.09 -5.17
N VAL A 163 6.97 -3.09 -6.33
CA VAL A 163 6.10 -4.17 -6.82
C VAL A 163 6.55 -4.59 -8.22
N ARG A 164 6.61 -5.88 -8.49
CA ARG A 164 6.93 -6.42 -9.82
C ARG A 164 5.90 -5.93 -10.86
N ASP A 165 6.39 -5.49 -12.04
CA ASP A 165 5.59 -4.74 -13.03
C ASP A 165 4.35 -5.49 -13.53
N GLU A 166 4.46 -6.83 -13.68
CA GLU A 166 3.35 -7.65 -14.16
C GLU A 166 2.23 -7.84 -13.13
N LEU A 167 2.44 -7.44 -11.87
CA LEU A 167 1.40 -7.51 -10.86
C LEU A 167 0.52 -6.26 -10.89
N ALA A 168 -0.78 -6.48 -10.95
CA ALA A 168 -1.74 -5.40 -10.83
C ALA A 168 -1.60 -4.68 -9.48
N THR A 169 -1.66 -3.35 -9.51
CA THR A 169 -1.68 -2.51 -8.31
C THR A 169 -2.93 -1.63 -8.29
N GLY A 170 -3.28 -1.14 -7.11
CA GLY A 170 -4.42 -0.23 -6.94
C GLY A 170 -4.65 0.13 -5.48
N ASN A 171 -5.66 0.93 -5.21
CA ASN A 171 -6.02 1.39 -3.86
C ASN A 171 -4.82 1.93 -3.05
N GLU A 172 -3.99 2.72 -3.74
CA GLU A 172 -2.77 3.30 -3.21
C GLU A 172 -3.09 4.42 -2.21
N ARG A 173 -2.41 4.43 -1.06
CA ARG A 173 -2.62 5.44 -0.01
C ARG A 173 -1.36 5.71 0.78
N SER A 174 -1.15 6.98 1.14
CA SER A 174 -0.35 7.38 2.29
C SER A 174 -1.23 7.37 3.54
N ILE A 175 -0.77 6.74 4.62
CA ILE A 175 -1.42 6.70 5.93
C ILE A 175 -0.48 7.39 6.90
N GLU A 176 -0.65 8.69 7.06
CA GLU A 176 0.25 9.53 7.84
C GLU A 176 -0.17 9.56 9.32
N ALA A 177 0.78 9.65 10.24
CA ALA A 177 0.53 10.04 11.62
C ALA A 177 -0.03 11.49 11.70
N ALA A 178 -0.72 11.83 12.77
CA ALA A 178 -1.32 13.15 12.90
C ALA A 178 -0.27 14.26 13.05
N THR A 179 0.82 13.97 13.74
CA THR A 179 1.83 14.96 14.14
C THR A 179 3.24 14.40 13.99
N GLY A 180 4.20 15.28 13.67
CA GLY A 180 5.62 15.03 13.86
C GLY A 180 6.04 15.22 15.32
N TRP A 181 7.36 15.17 15.58
CA TRP A 181 7.94 15.39 16.91
C TRP A 181 9.28 16.14 16.82
N THR A 182 9.72 16.73 17.90
CA THR A 182 11.07 17.30 17.96
C THR A 182 12.09 16.17 18.14
N ASN A 183 13.09 16.10 17.27
CA ASN A 183 14.17 15.12 17.37
C ASN A 183 15.21 15.57 18.44
N VAL A 184 16.16 14.68 18.75
CA VAL A 184 17.19 14.94 19.77
C VAL A 184 18.12 16.12 19.46
N ARG A 185 18.13 16.61 18.21
CA ARG A 185 18.91 17.77 17.77
C ARG A 185 18.08 19.06 17.71
N GLY A 186 16.88 19.06 18.28
CA GLY A 186 15.98 20.22 18.29
C GLY A 186 15.21 20.46 16.99
N GLY A 187 15.48 19.69 15.92
CA GLY A 187 14.75 19.80 14.66
C GLY A 187 13.38 19.10 14.71
N VAL A 188 12.43 19.57 13.90
CA VAL A 188 11.13 18.92 13.76
C VAL A 188 11.27 17.69 12.88
N ALA A 189 11.06 16.50 13.44
CA ALA A 189 10.95 15.28 12.67
C ALA A 189 9.59 15.24 11.96
N GLN A 190 9.58 14.77 10.73
CA GLN A 190 8.36 14.59 9.96
C GLN A 190 7.45 13.54 10.61
N PRO A 191 6.12 13.65 10.49
CA PRO A 191 5.22 12.59 10.90
C PRO A 191 5.57 11.30 10.17
N ARG A 192 5.62 10.20 10.88
CA ARG A 192 5.80 8.88 10.27
C ARG A 192 4.54 8.46 9.51
N ALA A 193 4.69 7.59 8.54
CA ALA A 193 3.60 7.11 7.72
C ALA A 193 3.74 5.63 7.36
N ALA A 194 2.70 5.13 6.69
CA ALA A 194 2.75 3.88 5.96
C ALA A 194 2.27 4.10 4.53
N THR A 195 2.98 3.53 3.57
CA THR A 195 2.52 3.41 2.18
C THR A 195 1.73 2.13 2.04
N SER A 196 0.48 2.22 1.60
CA SER A 196 -0.41 1.07 1.40
C SER A 196 -0.84 0.96 -0.05
N VAL A 197 -0.75 -0.24 -0.63
CA VAL A 197 -1.10 -0.56 -2.01
C VAL A 197 -1.71 -1.95 -2.12
N ARG A 198 -2.69 -2.13 -3.00
CA ARG A 198 -3.21 -3.45 -3.35
C ARG A 198 -2.30 -4.08 -4.40
N VAL A 199 -1.85 -5.31 -4.16
CA VAL A 199 -0.99 -6.09 -5.05
C VAL A 199 -1.74 -7.33 -5.50
N ALA A 200 -1.62 -7.69 -6.78
CA ALA A 200 -2.25 -8.85 -7.40
C ALA A 200 -3.78 -8.92 -7.15
N GLY A 201 -4.44 -7.78 -6.99
CA GLY A 201 -5.89 -7.67 -6.80
C GLY A 201 -6.41 -8.10 -5.42
N TRP A 202 -5.72 -8.96 -4.68
CA TRP A 202 -6.23 -9.58 -3.45
C TRP A 202 -5.49 -9.22 -2.16
N LEU A 203 -4.25 -8.73 -2.24
CA LEU A 203 -3.43 -8.43 -1.06
C LEU A 203 -3.23 -6.92 -0.90
N GLN A 204 -3.75 -6.31 0.16
CA GLN A 204 -3.39 -4.95 0.55
C GLN A 204 -2.13 -4.99 1.38
N VAL A 205 -1.02 -4.54 0.80
CA VAL A 205 0.29 -4.45 1.44
C VAL A 205 0.47 -3.06 2.02
N GLY A 206 0.99 -2.97 3.24
CA GLY A 206 1.41 -1.69 3.84
C GLY A 206 2.87 -1.75 4.30
N SER A 207 3.70 -0.85 3.78
CA SER A 207 5.05 -0.61 4.31
C SER A 207 4.95 0.42 5.42
N VAL A 208 5.33 0.05 6.63
CA VAL A 208 5.22 0.86 7.85
C VAL A 208 6.60 1.28 8.33
N HIS A 209 6.74 2.56 8.70
CA HIS A 209 7.85 3.04 9.51
C HIS A 209 7.30 3.83 10.69
N ALA A 210 7.35 3.24 11.87
CA ALA A 210 6.79 3.83 13.07
C ALA A 210 7.80 4.77 13.76
N PRO A 211 7.36 5.73 14.60
CA PRO A 211 8.25 6.59 15.37
C PRO A 211 9.17 5.80 16.28
N PRO A 212 10.49 6.09 16.31
CA PRO A 212 11.44 5.44 17.20
C PRO A 212 11.41 6.01 18.62
N GLY A 213 12.05 5.30 19.56
CA GLY A 213 12.33 5.77 20.91
C GLY A 213 11.08 5.91 21.79
N ILE A 214 10.15 5.01 21.62
CA ILE A 214 9.02 4.77 22.52
C ILE A 214 9.23 3.40 23.13
N ASP A 215 9.16 3.34 24.45
CA ASP A 215 9.20 2.10 25.21
C ASP A 215 7.81 1.81 25.79
N TRP A 216 7.46 0.57 25.99
CA TRP A 216 6.17 0.20 26.56
C TRP A 216 6.40 -0.57 27.87
N LYS A 217 6.25 0.14 29.00
CA LYS A 217 6.43 -0.45 30.34
C LYS A 217 5.06 -0.67 30.98
N ASN A 218 4.79 -1.90 31.41
CA ASN A 218 3.51 -2.26 32.04
C ASN A 218 2.27 -1.82 31.22
N GLY A 219 2.32 -1.96 29.91
CA GLY A 219 1.23 -1.57 29.00
C GLY A 219 1.06 -0.06 28.78
N ARG A 220 1.98 0.77 29.29
CA ARG A 220 1.97 2.22 29.11
C ARG A 220 3.15 2.67 28.26
N PRO A 221 2.95 3.59 27.31
CA PRO A 221 4.06 4.14 26.54
C PRO A 221 4.93 5.06 27.40
N VAL A 222 6.24 4.90 27.26
CA VAL A 222 7.26 5.73 27.91
C VAL A 222 8.10 6.34 26.79
N GLY A 223 8.25 7.66 26.79
CA GLY A 223 8.96 8.42 25.77
C GLY A 223 8.48 9.85 25.70
N GLY A 224 8.97 10.60 24.72
CA GLY A 224 8.48 11.97 24.50
C GLY A 224 7.01 11.98 24.06
N GLU A 225 6.20 12.82 24.68
CA GLU A 225 4.74 12.90 24.44
C GLU A 225 4.36 12.99 22.94
N ALA A 226 5.07 13.85 22.20
CA ALA A 226 4.82 14.02 20.77
C ALA A 226 5.10 12.74 19.95
N ARG A 227 6.12 11.94 20.33
CA ARG A 227 6.41 10.64 19.71
C ARG A 227 5.30 9.63 20.02
N ILE A 228 4.88 9.56 21.27
CA ILE A 228 3.78 8.71 21.73
C ILE A 228 2.52 9.04 20.95
N LYS A 229 2.12 10.31 20.86
CA LYS A 229 0.96 10.78 20.07
C LYS A 229 1.10 10.42 18.60
N SER A 230 2.28 10.59 18.01
CA SER A 230 2.54 10.23 16.62
C SER A 230 2.37 8.73 16.39
N TYR A 231 2.96 7.89 17.24
CA TYR A 231 2.86 6.43 17.15
C TYR A 231 1.41 5.96 17.29
N GLN A 232 0.72 6.42 18.32
CA GLN A 232 -0.69 6.07 18.57
C GLN A 232 -1.59 6.52 17.42
N SER A 233 -1.36 7.70 16.87
CA SER A 233 -2.09 8.20 15.71
C SER A 233 -1.86 7.32 14.47
N LEU A 234 -0.63 6.89 14.21
CA LEU A 234 -0.32 6.00 13.09
C LEU A 234 -1.06 4.67 13.24
N THR A 235 -0.97 4.02 14.39
CA THR A 235 -1.63 2.73 14.64
C THR A 235 -3.14 2.83 14.60
N GLN A 236 -3.75 3.91 15.11
CA GLN A 236 -5.19 4.17 15.00
C GLN A 236 -5.64 4.31 13.54
N ARG A 237 -4.89 5.04 12.72
CA ARG A 237 -5.19 5.22 11.29
C ARG A 237 -5.01 3.94 10.49
N LEU A 238 -4.00 3.13 10.81
CA LEU A 238 -3.82 1.79 10.24
C LEU A 238 -4.98 0.86 10.62
N ALA A 239 -5.42 0.86 11.88
CA ALA A 239 -6.59 0.08 12.32
C ALA A 239 -7.86 0.50 11.58
N ALA A 240 -8.11 1.80 11.47
CA ALA A 240 -9.26 2.33 10.73
C ALA A 240 -9.18 1.98 9.23
N HIS A 241 -7.99 2.01 8.62
CA HIS A 241 -7.80 1.60 7.24
C HIS A 241 -8.08 0.10 7.05
N ALA A 242 -7.52 -0.76 7.90
CA ALA A 242 -7.76 -2.19 7.85
C ALA A 242 -9.24 -2.55 8.05
N ASN A 243 -9.94 -1.88 8.98
CA ASN A 243 -11.36 -2.11 9.21
C ASN A 243 -12.22 -1.67 8.02
N ARG A 244 -11.95 -0.50 7.44
CA ARG A 244 -12.63 -0.07 6.19
C ARG A 244 -12.42 -1.05 5.03
N LEU A 245 -11.23 -1.65 4.92
CA LEU A 245 -10.97 -2.69 3.92
C LEU A 245 -11.82 -3.94 4.19
N ARG A 246 -11.96 -4.35 5.45
CA ARG A 246 -12.80 -5.49 5.82
C ARG A 246 -14.27 -5.27 5.47
N GLU A 247 -14.77 -4.07 5.75
CA GLU A 247 -16.18 -3.71 5.50
C GLU A 247 -16.50 -3.60 4.01
N ARG A 248 -15.58 -3.04 3.22
CA ARG A 248 -15.81 -2.75 1.79
C ARG A 248 -15.35 -3.85 0.85
N ASN A 249 -14.34 -4.61 1.23
CA ASN A 249 -13.72 -5.66 0.42
C ASN A 249 -13.30 -6.81 1.33
N PRO A 250 -14.24 -7.62 1.84
CA PRO A 250 -13.96 -8.68 2.83
C PRO A 250 -12.98 -9.74 2.30
N ASP A 251 -12.95 -9.96 0.98
CA ASP A 251 -12.08 -10.94 0.32
C ASP A 251 -10.64 -10.45 0.14
N VAL A 252 -10.35 -9.19 0.49
CA VAL A 252 -9.00 -8.64 0.42
C VAL A 252 -8.24 -8.96 1.68
N ALA A 253 -7.16 -9.70 1.52
CA ALA A 253 -6.19 -9.92 2.58
C ALA A 253 -5.43 -8.63 2.89
N VAL A 254 -4.99 -8.47 4.13
CA VAL A 254 -4.21 -7.31 4.59
C VAL A 254 -2.90 -7.78 5.18
N LEU A 255 -1.81 -7.16 4.79
CA LEU A 255 -0.46 -7.36 5.33
C LEU A 255 0.18 -6.01 5.62
N PHE A 256 0.41 -5.69 6.87
CA PHE A 256 1.20 -4.54 7.31
C PHE A 256 2.52 -5.02 7.89
N GLY A 257 3.61 -4.41 7.46
CA GLY A 257 4.92 -4.76 7.94
C GLY A 257 5.95 -3.69 7.66
N GLY A 258 7.12 -3.86 8.22
CA GLY A 258 8.20 -2.90 8.13
C GLY A 258 8.88 -2.70 9.46
N ASP A 259 9.47 -1.54 9.62
CA ASP A 259 10.11 -1.09 10.84
C ASP A 259 9.07 -0.50 11.80
N TRP A 260 8.70 -1.29 12.80
CA TRP A 260 7.76 -0.87 13.83
C TRP A 260 8.42 -0.09 14.95
N ASN A 261 9.76 -0.06 15.00
CA ASN A 261 10.55 0.46 16.12
C ASN A 261 10.14 -0.11 17.48
N GLU A 262 9.34 -1.17 17.48
CA GLU A 262 8.80 -1.88 18.65
C GLU A 262 8.66 -3.38 18.38
N GLY A 263 8.82 -4.17 19.41
CA GLY A 263 8.63 -5.62 19.35
C GLY A 263 7.17 -6.04 19.15
N ALA A 264 6.95 -7.20 18.56
CA ALA A 264 5.60 -7.71 18.28
C ALA A 264 4.79 -8.06 19.57
N SER A 265 5.46 -8.23 20.71
CA SER A 265 4.83 -8.51 22.01
C SER A 265 4.38 -7.25 22.75
N THR A 266 4.82 -6.06 22.30
CA THR A 266 4.53 -4.79 22.94
C THR A 266 3.03 -4.55 23.06
N GLY A 267 2.53 -4.33 24.28
CA GLY A 267 1.12 -4.17 24.63
C GLY A 267 0.77 -2.76 25.08
N GLY A 268 -0.53 -2.48 25.21
CA GLY A 268 -1.08 -1.20 25.66
C GLY A 268 -1.72 -0.35 24.57
N PRO A 269 -2.52 0.69 24.93
CA PRO A 269 -3.27 1.51 23.98
C PRO A 269 -2.39 2.18 22.92
N GLY A 270 -2.66 1.89 21.63
CA GLY A 270 -1.90 2.42 20.50
C GLY A 270 -0.61 1.66 20.19
N SER A 271 -0.31 0.58 20.89
CA SER A 271 0.81 -0.32 20.58
C SER A 271 0.54 -1.15 19.31
N PRO A 272 1.57 -1.84 18.76
CA PRO A 272 1.35 -2.81 17.68
C PRO A 272 0.37 -3.94 18.06
N SER A 273 0.37 -4.42 19.31
CA SER A 273 -0.59 -5.43 19.78
C SER A 273 -2.01 -4.88 19.85
N TRP A 274 -2.17 -3.62 20.26
CA TRP A 274 -3.47 -2.94 20.21
C TRP A 274 -3.99 -2.83 18.78
N LEU A 275 -3.15 -2.39 17.82
CA LEU A 275 -3.51 -2.35 16.39
C LEU A 275 -3.96 -3.73 15.90
N ALA A 276 -3.17 -4.77 16.18
CA ALA A 276 -3.48 -6.13 15.76
C ALA A 276 -4.86 -6.59 16.29
N SER A 277 -5.14 -6.34 17.57
CA SER A 277 -6.44 -6.64 18.19
C SER A 277 -7.59 -5.84 17.56
N LYS A 278 -7.46 -4.51 17.44
CA LYS A 278 -8.51 -3.63 16.91
C LYS A 278 -8.83 -3.87 15.43
N ALA A 279 -7.86 -4.31 14.66
CA ALA A 279 -8.02 -4.59 13.24
C ALA A 279 -8.24 -6.07 12.91
N GLY A 280 -8.21 -6.96 13.90
CA GLY A 280 -8.33 -8.41 13.70
C GLY A 280 -7.16 -8.97 12.89
N LEU A 281 -5.94 -8.52 13.17
CA LEU A 281 -4.73 -8.95 12.48
C LEU A 281 -3.95 -9.96 13.34
N LYS A 282 -3.43 -11.01 12.72
CA LYS A 282 -2.47 -11.92 13.34
C LYS A 282 -1.08 -11.33 13.24
N LYS A 283 -0.28 -11.41 14.32
CA LYS A 283 1.12 -10.99 14.34
C LYS A 283 2.04 -12.12 13.89
N PHE A 284 3.09 -11.78 13.15
CA PHE A 284 4.13 -12.67 12.66
C PHE A 284 5.50 -12.11 13.06
N PRO A 285 5.95 -12.38 14.30
CA PRO A 285 7.19 -11.81 14.83
C PRO A 285 8.43 -12.41 14.17
N THR A 286 9.50 -11.61 14.11
CA THR A 286 10.82 -12.01 13.60
C THR A 286 11.90 -12.04 14.69
N GLY A 287 11.55 -11.73 15.94
CA GLY A 287 12.49 -11.56 17.03
C GLY A 287 13.20 -10.19 17.03
N GLY A 288 12.66 -9.19 16.34
CA GLY A 288 13.16 -7.81 16.27
C GLY A 288 12.03 -6.82 16.04
N ILE A 289 12.41 -5.61 15.60
CA ILE A 289 11.48 -4.51 15.33
C ILE A 289 10.92 -4.52 13.89
N ASP A 290 11.55 -5.29 12.99
CA ASP A 290 11.08 -5.50 11.61
C ASP A 290 10.23 -6.78 11.56
N TRP A 291 8.92 -6.64 11.49
CA TRP A 291 8.01 -7.79 11.51
C TRP A 291 6.69 -7.51 10.78
N GLN A 292 5.81 -8.50 10.71
CA GLN A 292 4.57 -8.45 9.92
C GLN A 292 3.34 -8.68 10.78
N MET A 293 2.20 -8.11 10.36
CA MET A 293 0.87 -8.49 10.83
C MET A 293 -0.11 -8.54 9.66
N GLY A 294 -1.11 -9.43 9.71
CA GLY A 294 -2.06 -9.56 8.61
C GLY A 294 -3.26 -10.40 8.91
N ARG A 295 -4.23 -10.39 8.00
CA ARG A 295 -5.43 -11.23 8.03
C ARG A 295 -5.80 -11.69 6.62
N GLY A 296 -6.61 -12.76 6.51
CA GLY A 296 -7.04 -13.32 5.22
C GLY A 296 -5.91 -13.98 4.45
N LEU A 297 -4.80 -14.25 5.10
CA LEU A 297 -3.60 -14.83 4.50
C LEU A 297 -2.92 -15.86 5.41
N LYS A 298 -2.09 -16.70 4.80
CA LYS A 298 -1.07 -17.49 5.47
C LYS A 298 0.28 -16.87 5.15
N LEU A 299 1.13 -16.70 6.16
CA LEU A 299 2.48 -16.19 6.01
C LEU A 299 3.45 -17.28 6.45
N ASP A 300 4.30 -17.70 5.52
CA ASP A 300 5.26 -18.78 5.68
C ASP A 300 6.68 -18.30 5.36
N LYS A 301 7.66 -19.13 5.71
CA LYS A 301 9.08 -18.91 5.37
C LYS A 301 9.61 -17.56 5.83
N LEU A 302 9.10 -17.05 6.94
CA LEU A 302 9.55 -15.80 7.53
C LEU A 302 11.00 -15.97 8.02
N ARG A 303 11.94 -15.23 7.42
CA ARG A 303 13.37 -15.35 7.68
C ARG A 303 14.04 -13.99 7.74
N ARG A 304 14.90 -13.80 8.74
CA ARG A 304 15.86 -12.70 8.78
C ARG A 304 17.08 -13.06 7.93
N GLY A 305 17.51 -12.14 7.10
CA GLY A 305 18.66 -12.27 6.21
C GLY A 305 19.75 -11.25 6.50
N PRO A 306 20.70 -11.08 5.57
CA PRO A 306 21.75 -10.08 5.67
C PRO A 306 21.20 -8.66 5.72
N LYS A 307 22.01 -7.72 6.22
CA LYS A 307 21.66 -6.30 6.34
C LYS A 307 21.87 -5.51 5.03
N PHE A 308 22.67 -5.97 4.12
CA PHE A 308 22.96 -5.32 2.84
C PHE A 308 23.35 -3.83 2.96
N GLY A 309 24.14 -3.49 3.98
CA GLY A 309 24.58 -2.11 4.25
C GLY A 309 23.56 -1.26 5.02
N SER A 310 22.40 -1.78 5.37
CA SER A 310 21.51 -1.22 6.39
C SER A 310 21.99 -1.59 7.79
N ASP A 311 21.43 -0.94 8.81
CA ASP A 311 21.50 -1.38 10.20
C ASP A 311 20.40 -2.40 10.55
N HIS A 312 19.38 -2.52 9.68
CA HIS A 312 18.30 -3.49 9.77
C HIS A 312 18.55 -4.74 8.89
N PRO A 313 18.15 -5.93 9.33
CA PRO A 313 18.20 -7.13 8.52
C PRO A 313 17.08 -7.10 7.46
N LEU A 314 17.36 -7.64 6.28
CA LEU A 314 16.30 -8.00 5.34
C LEU A 314 15.41 -9.08 5.97
N VAL A 315 14.09 -8.90 5.92
CA VAL A 315 13.13 -9.95 6.32
C VAL A 315 12.37 -10.41 5.09
N THR A 316 12.45 -11.70 4.76
CA THR A 316 11.75 -12.32 3.62
C THR A 316 10.66 -13.28 4.08
N PHE A 317 9.61 -13.43 3.28
CA PHE A 317 8.48 -14.29 3.59
C PHE A 317 7.70 -14.68 2.32
N THR A 318 6.81 -15.64 2.48
CA THR A 318 5.84 -16.03 1.45
C THR A 318 4.43 -15.78 1.97
N VAL A 319 3.58 -15.13 1.18
CA VAL A 319 2.18 -14.84 1.49
C VAL A 319 1.30 -15.67 0.59
N THR A 320 0.37 -16.45 1.18
CA THR A 320 -0.61 -17.24 0.43
C THR A 320 -2.02 -16.77 0.80
N ARG A 321 -2.87 -16.56 -0.21
CA ARG A 321 -4.30 -16.25 -0.05
C ARG A 321 -5.00 -17.43 0.61
N ARG A 322 -5.82 -17.16 1.64
CA ARG A 322 -6.71 -18.16 2.27
C ARG A 322 -8.06 -18.20 1.59
#